data_1419b85f0e9cc0ffc09f292c2e7a9c0b
#
_entry.id   1419b85f0e9cc0ffc09f292c2e7a9c0b
#
_cell.length_a   1.000
_cell.length_b   1.000
_cell.length_c   1.000
_cell.angle_alpha   90.00
_cell.angle_beta   90.00
_cell.angle_gamma   90.00
#
_symmetry.space_group_name_H-M   'P 1'
#
loop_
_entity.id
_entity.type
_entity.pdbx_description
1 polymer ?
#
loop_
_entity_poly.entity_id
_entity_poly.type
_entity_poly.pdbx_seq_one_letter_code
_entity_poly.pdbx_strand_id
1 'polypeptide(L)'
;MGRAHARPSKRDPAVKLTKYVTNVRNLSSPFWRSMLTAPARRCLVPVTTFSEYGVMPGEDGRKPLHWFAVPSRPIFAFAGIWRPAERGNAYGFLTTEPNAIVAPIHPKAMPVILHEEDYERWLSSPWEDAQELVAPYPSQLMNIS
;
A
#
# COMPACT_ATOMS: atom_id res chain seq x y z
N MET A 1 -7.75 -3.95 -2.55
CA MET A 1 -7.65 -5.25 -1.94
C MET A 1 -8.51 -6.29 -2.60
N GLY A 2 -7.96 -7.43 -2.82
CA GLY A 2 -8.66 -8.54 -3.40
C GLY A 2 -8.82 -8.45 -4.91
N ARG A 3 -9.56 -9.40 -5.43
CA ARG A 3 -9.75 -9.57 -6.86
C ARG A 3 -10.86 -8.65 -7.36
N ALA A 4 -10.56 -7.80 -8.34
CA ALA A 4 -11.58 -6.98 -8.97
C ALA A 4 -12.39 -7.81 -9.99
N HIS A 5 -11.73 -8.44 -10.92
CA HIS A 5 -12.33 -9.36 -11.90
C HIS A 5 -11.24 -10.10 -12.66
N ALA A 6 -11.60 -11.22 -13.30
CA ALA A 6 -10.71 -12.00 -14.13
C ALA A 6 -11.02 -11.77 -15.62
N ARG A 7 -10.00 -11.77 -16.46
CA ARG A 7 -10.12 -11.64 -17.92
C ARG A 7 -9.17 -12.62 -18.60
N PRO A 8 -9.47 -13.06 -19.85
CA PRO A 8 -8.56 -13.93 -20.59
C PRO A 8 -7.20 -13.28 -20.82
N SER A 9 -6.16 -14.09 -20.79
CA SER A 9 -4.83 -13.68 -21.18
C SER A 9 -4.76 -13.49 -22.69
N LYS A 10 -4.03 -12.47 -23.15
CA LYS A 10 -3.76 -12.26 -24.58
C LYS A 10 -2.89 -13.37 -25.19
N ARG A 11 -2.05 -14.02 -24.37
CA ARG A 11 -1.13 -15.08 -24.82
C ARG A 11 -1.80 -16.44 -24.87
N ASP A 12 -2.71 -16.70 -23.95
CA ASP A 12 -3.44 -17.95 -23.85
C ASP A 12 -4.87 -17.65 -23.38
N PRO A 13 -5.85 -17.77 -24.29
CA PRO A 13 -7.25 -17.48 -23.93
C PRO A 13 -7.82 -18.37 -22.84
N ALA A 14 -7.22 -19.53 -22.59
CA ALA A 14 -7.65 -20.42 -21.51
C ALA A 14 -7.16 -19.96 -20.14
N VAL A 15 -6.14 -19.10 -20.08
CA VAL A 15 -5.59 -18.55 -18.84
C VAL A 15 -6.21 -17.19 -18.58
N LYS A 16 -6.85 -17.05 -17.42
CA LYS A 16 -7.47 -15.80 -16.98
C LYS A 16 -6.49 -14.97 -16.17
N LEU A 17 -6.35 -13.71 -16.55
CA LEU A 17 -5.60 -12.74 -15.73
C LEU A 17 -6.49 -12.26 -14.59
N THR A 18 -5.92 -12.18 -13.40
CA THR A 18 -6.60 -11.68 -12.22
C THR A 18 -6.10 -10.28 -11.91
N LYS A 19 -7.02 -9.33 -11.85
CA LYS A 19 -6.71 -7.96 -11.44
C LYS A 19 -6.98 -7.83 -9.94
N TYR A 20 -5.95 -7.43 -9.19
CA TYR A 20 -6.06 -7.18 -7.75
C TYR A 20 -6.11 -5.68 -7.47
N VAL A 21 -6.95 -5.30 -6.52
CA VAL A 21 -6.98 -3.95 -5.98
C VAL A 21 -6.23 -4.01 -4.66
N THR A 22 -5.03 -3.45 -4.63
CA THR A 22 -4.12 -3.53 -3.48
C THR A 22 -3.95 -2.23 -2.73
N ASN A 23 -4.35 -1.11 -3.34
CA ASN A 23 -4.20 0.24 -2.76
C ASN A 23 -5.54 0.70 -2.18
N VAL A 24 -5.52 1.04 -0.90
CA VAL A 24 -6.71 1.47 -0.16
C VAL A 24 -6.56 2.96 0.14
N ARG A 25 -7.25 3.80 -0.62
CA ARG A 25 -7.17 5.25 -0.45
C ARG A 25 -8.42 5.83 0.20
N ASN A 26 -9.59 5.45 -0.28
CA ASN A 26 -10.85 5.98 0.22
C ASN A 26 -11.32 5.18 1.45
N LEU A 27 -11.04 5.71 2.63
CA LEU A 27 -11.35 5.03 3.90
C LEU A 27 -12.84 4.95 4.20
N SER A 28 -13.67 5.76 3.52
CA SER A 28 -15.12 5.73 3.71
C SER A 28 -15.82 4.80 2.72
N SER A 29 -15.09 4.20 1.78
CA SER A 29 -15.67 3.28 0.81
C SER A 29 -16.26 2.03 1.48
N PRO A 30 -17.51 1.67 1.18
CA PRO A 30 -18.09 0.43 1.70
C PRO A 30 -17.29 -0.82 1.38
N PHE A 31 -16.53 -0.79 0.29
CA PHE A 31 -15.67 -1.91 -0.13
C PHE A 31 -14.62 -2.27 0.92
N TRP A 32 -14.09 -1.26 1.63
CA TRP A 32 -13.03 -1.45 2.62
C TRP A 32 -13.52 -1.42 4.07
N ARG A 33 -14.68 -0.83 4.32
CA ARG A 33 -15.15 -0.49 5.68
C ARG A 33 -15.14 -1.68 6.63
N SER A 34 -15.65 -2.82 6.19
CA SER A 34 -15.75 -4.00 7.05
C SER A 34 -14.40 -4.51 7.52
N MET A 35 -13.36 -4.31 6.69
CA MET A 35 -11.99 -4.72 7.05
C MET A 35 -11.29 -3.68 7.91
N LEU A 36 -11.48 -2.40 7.60
CA LEU A 36 -10.86 -1.30 8.35
C LEU A 36 -11.37 -1.27 9.80
N THR A 37 -12.67 -1.49 10.00
CA THR A 37 -13.29 -1.40 11.33
C THR A 37 -13.12 -2.65 12.18
N ALA A 38 -12.64 -3.75 11.60
CA ALA A 38 -12.41 -5.01 12.33
C ALA A 38 -10.92 -5.17 12.62
N PRO A 39 -10.47 -5.07 13.88
CA PRO A 39 -9.05 -5.28 14.21
C PRO A 39 -8.50 -6.60 13.67
N ALA A 40 -9.30 -7.67 13.69
CA ALA A 40 -8.88 -8.98 13.17
C ALA A 40 -8.63 -8.98 11.65
N ARG A 41 -9.04 -7.95 10.93
CA ARG A 41 -8.83 -7.80 9.49
C ARG A 41 -7.74 -6.78 9.15
N ARG A 42 -7.17 -6.12 10.12
CA ARG A 42 -6.01 -5.26 9.91
C ARG A 42 -4.74 -6.08 10.05
N CYS A 43 -3.72 -5.73 9.28
CA CYS A 43 -2.45 -6.45 9.27
C CYS A 43 -1.30 -5.50 9.01
N LEU A 44 -0.09 -6.03 9.16
CA LEU A 44 1.14 -5.35 8.75
C LEU A 44 1.61 -5.96 7.44
N VAL A 45 2.05 -5.13 6.51
CA VAL A 45 2.67 -5.58 5.26
C VAL A 45 4.16 -5.26 5.35
N PRO A 46 5.01 -6.24 5.69
CA PRO A 46 6.45 -6.00 5.85
C PRO A 46 7.12 -5.81 4.50
N VAL A 47 8.01 -4.82 4.43
CA VAL A 47 8.78 -4.50 3.22
C VAL A 47 10.18 -4.06 3.61
N THR A 48 11.10 -4.15 2.65
CA THR A 48 12.46 -3.61 2.77
C THR A 48 12.62 -2.32 1.98
N THR A 49 11.94 -2.23 0.85
CA THR A 49 11.90 -1.05 -0.03
C THR A 49 10.57 -1.06 -0.77
N PHE A 50 10.21 0.08 -1.35
CA PHE A 50 9.13 0.12 -2.32
C PHE A 50 9.50 1.03 -3.47
N SER A 51 8.84 0.83 -4.60
CA SER A 51 9.17 1.56 -5.83
C SER A 51 7.96 2.32 -6.37
N GLU A 52 8.25 3.43 -7.05
CA GLU A 52 7.28 4.21 -7.79
C GLU A 52 7.88 4.66 -9.11
N TYR A 53 7.07 4.68 -10.15
CA TYR A 53 7.47 5.26 -11.43
C TYR A 53 7.34 6.78 -11.39
N GLY A 54 8.33 7.47 -11.93
CA GLY A 54 8.23 8.90 -12.16
C GLY A 54 7.12 9.22 -13.15
N VAL A 55 6.59 10.44 -13.08
CA VAL A 55 5.47 10.86 -13.94
C VAL A 55 5.89 11.18 -15.37
N MET A 56 7.17 11.54 -15.57
CA MET A 56 7.70 11.93 -16.90
C MET A 56 8.58 10.82 -17.46
N PRO A 57 8.45 10.49 -18.76
CA PRO A 57 9.36 9.55 -19.40
C PRO A 57 10.79 10.09 -19.43
N GLY A 58 11.77 9.20 -19.27
CA GLY A 58 13.17 9.50 -19.48
C GLY A 58 13.56 9.56 -20.96
N GLU A 59 14.86 9.70 -21.23
CA GLU A 59 15.40 9.78 -22.59
C GLU A 59 15.07 8.54 -23.44
N ASP A 60 14.94 7.37 -22.79
CA ASP A 60 14.59 6.11 -23.45
C ASP A 60 13.09 5.95 -23.71
N GLY A 61 12.27 6.97 -23.41
CA GLY A 61 10.82 6.93 -23.54
C GLY A 61 10.10 6.19 -22.43
N ARG A 62 10.84 5.66 -21.43
CA ARG A 62 10.28 4.94 -20.30
C ARG A 62 10.27 5.82 -19.05
N LYS A 63 9.25 5.62 -18.20
CA LYS A 63 9.22 6.28 -16.91
C LYS A 63 10.28 5.65 -16.01
N PRO A 64 11.15 6.48 -15.38
CA PRO A 64 12.17 5.94 -14.48
C PRO A 64 11.52 5.34 -13.24
N LEU A 65 12.11 4.26 -12.74
CA LEU A 65 11.69 3.60 -11.51
C LEU A 65 12.56 4.11 -10.37
N HIS A 66 11.92 4.58 -9.31
CA HIS A 66 12.60 5.08 -8.12
C HIS A 66 12.31 4.16 -6.94
N TRP A 67 13.30 3.97 -6.08
CA TRP A 67 13.21 3.11 -4.91
C TRP A 67 13.29 3.93 -3.63
N PHE A 68 12.43 3.60 -2.69
CA PHE A 68 12.35 4.27 -1.40
C PHE A 68 12.69 3.30 -0.28
N ALA A 69 13.43 3.77 0.72
CA ALA A 69 13.81 2.99 1.88
C ALA A 69 13.74 3.84 3.13
N VAL A 70 13.75 3.17 4.27
CA VAL A 70 13.89 3.79 5.59
C VAL A 70 15.23 3.30 6.15
N PRO A 71 16.32 4.10 6.05
CA PRO A 71 17.67 3.62 6.35
C PRO A 71 17.84 3.03 7.75
N SER A 72 17.16 3.57 8.75
CA SER A 72 17.24 3.07 10.13
C SER A 72 16.43 1.80 10.37
N ARG A 73 15.64 1.35 9.38
CA ARG A 73 14.73 0.21 9.53
C ARG A 73 14.86 -0.69 8.31
N PRO A 74 15.72 -1.72 8.39
CA PRO A 74 15.90 -2.66 7.26
C PRO A 74 14.60 -3.35 6.83
N ILE A 75 13.70 -3.58 7.79
CA ILE A 75 12.34 -4.04 7.52
C ILE A 75 11.39 -3.05 8.19
N PHE A 76 10.46 -2.52 7.41
CA PHE A 76 9.40 -1.67 7.92
C PHE A 76 8.05 -2.19 7.42
N ALA A 77 6.95 -1.57 7.79
CA ALA A 77 5.65 -2.11 7.44
C ALA A 77 4.67 -1.04 6.99
N PHE A 78 3.88 -1.40 5.98
CA PHE A 78 2.69 -0.64 5.61
C PHE A 78 1.50 -1.06 6.48
N ALA A 79 0.61 -0.13 6.75
CA ALA A 79 -0.70 -0.44 7.30
C ALA A 79 -1.52 -1.21 6.28
N GLY A 80 -1.94 -2.42 6.62
CA GLY A 80 -2.65 -3.30 5.71
C GLY A 80 -3.98 -3.76 6.24
N ILE A 81 -4.77 -4.33 5.33
CA ILE A 81 -6.01 -5.04 5.63
C ILE A 81 -6.05 -6.32 4.80
N TRP A 82 -6.84 -7.29 5.25
CA TRP A 82 -6.93 -8.56 4.56
C TRP A 82 -8.31 -9.19 4.68
N ARG A 83 -8.59 -10.12 3.79
CA ARG A 83 -9.81 -10.94 3.84
C ARG A 83 -9.55 -12.31 3.25
N PRO A 84 -10.34 -13.33 3.65
CA PRO A 84 -10.34 -14.61 2.94
C PRO A 84 -10.83 -14.42 1.49
N ALA A 85 -10.25 -15.18 0.58
CA ALA A 85 -10.62 -15.18 -0.82
C ALA A 85 -10.61 -16.63 -1.33
N GLU A 86 -11.11 -16.87 -2.55
CA GLU A 86 -11.24 -18.19 -3.13
C GLU A 86 -9.96 -19.03 -3.11
N ARG A 87 -8.82 -18.38 -3.37
CA ARG A 87 -7.52 -19.05 -3.51
C ARG A 87 -6.55 -18.66 -2.41
N GLY A 88 -7.06 -18.46 -1.21
CA GLY A 88 -6.28 -18.03 -0.08
C GLY A 88 -6.64 -16.61 0.34
N ASN A 89 -5.87 -16.05 1.23
CA ASN A 89 -6.16 -14.71 1.74
C ASN A 89 -5.69 -13.64 0.76
N ALA A 90 -6.49 -12.59 0.61
CA ALA A 90 -6.12 -11.41 -0.15
C ALA A 90 -5.82 -10.27 0.82
N TYR A 91 -4.81 -9.45 0.49
CA TYR A 91 -4.47 -8.29 1.31
C TYR A 91 -4.23 -7.06 0.43
N GLY A 92 -4.31 -5.91 1.06
CA GLY A 92 -3.95 -4.64 0.47
C GLY A 92 -3.34 -3.75 1.54
N PHE A 93 -2.77 -2.63 1.11
CA PHE A 93 -2.21 -1.64 2.03
C PHE A 93 -2.85 -0.28 1.80
N LEU A 94 -2.90 0.51 2.86
CA LEU A 94 -3.45 1.85 2.81
C LEU A 94 -2.46 2.81 2.17
N THR A 95 -3.00 3.79 1.46
CA THR A 95 -2.23 4.89 0.90
C THR A 95 -2.74 6.21 1.46
N THR A 96 -1.88 7.20 1.46
CA THR A 96 -2.14 8.54 1.95
C THR A 96 -1.53 9.55 0.99
N GLU A 97 -1.70 10.83 1.25
CA GLU A 97 -1.00 11.88 0.52
C GLU A 97 0.52 11.70 0.62
N PRO A 98 1.28 12.02 -0.42
CA PRO A 98 2.73 11.83 -0.40
C PRO A 98 3.43 12.88 0.45
N ASN A 99 4.53 12.47 1.09
CA ASN A 99 5.42 13.39 1.79
C ASN A 99 6.37 14.10 0.82
N ALA A 100 7.28 14.94 1.36
CA ALA A 100 8.16 15.76 0.56
C ALA A 100 9.15 14.98 -0.32
N ILE A 101 9.49 13.75 0.04
CA ILE A 101 10.42 12.93 -0.76
C ILE A 101 9.70 12.14 -1.85
N VAL A 102 8.46 11.75 -1.61
CA VAL A 102 7.68 10.95 -2.58
C VAL A 102 6.94 11.84 -3.58
N ALA A 103 6.41 12.98 -3.15
CA ALA A 103 5.57 13.84 -3.97
C ALA A 103 6.17 14.24 -5.32
N PRO A 104 7.48 14.56 -5.43
CA PRO A 104 8.08 14.89 -6.73
C PRO A 104 8.05 13.73 -7.72
N ILE A 105 8.02 12.50 -7.23
CA ILE A 105 8.02 11.28 -8.05
C ILE A 105 6.60 10.79 -8.30
N HIS A 106 5.79 10.70 -7.24
CA HIS A 106 4.42 10.20 -7.29
C HIS A 106 3.50 11.15 -6.52
N PRO A 107 2.94 12.17 -7.20
CA PRO A 107 2.21 13.26 -6.51
C PRO A 107 0.85 12.85 -5.97
N LYS A 108 0.33 11.68 -6.32
CA LYS A 108 -1.02 11.27 -5.92
C LYS A 108 -1.09 10.58 -4.57
N ALA A 109 -0.09 9.76 -4.24
CA ALA A 109 -0.18 8.93 -3.04
C ALA A 109 1.17 8.34 -2.66
N MET A 110 1.25 7.88 -1.42
CA MET A 110 2.32 7.00 -0.93
C MET A 110 1.71 5.96 0.02
N PRO A 111 2.36 4.81 0.21
CA PRO A 111 1.91 3.84 1.21
C PRO A 111 1.94 4.45 2.62
N VAL A 112 1.00 4.02 3.46
CA VAL A 112 1.02 4.38 4.88
C VAL A 112 2.06 3.51 5.57
N ILE A 113 3.19 4.13 5.95
CA ILE A 113 4.27 3.47 6.67
C ILE A 113 4.03 3.71 8.17
N LEU A 114 3.97 2.63 8.94
CA LEU A 114 3.77 2.74 10.38
C LEU A 114 5.10 2.84 11.11
N HIS A 115 5.14 3.66 12.16
CA HIS A 115 6.23 3.60 13.12
C HIS A 115 6.13 2.28 13.89
N GLU A 116 7.27 1.72 14.29
CA GLU A 116 7.29 0.43 14.98
C GLU A 116 6.47 0.45 16.27
N GLU A 117 6.52 1.55 17.02
CA GLU A 117 5.75 1.75 18.24
C GLU A 117 4.23 1.78 18.02
N ASP A 118 3.79 1.95 16.77
CA ASP A 118 2.37 2.02 16.40
C ASP A 118 1.81 0.71 15.86
N TYR A 119 2.62 -0.33 15.73
CA TYR A 119 2.19 -1.60 15.17
C TYR A 119 1.02 -2.22 15.94
N GLU A 120 1.15 -2.31 17.26
CA GLU A 120 0.09 -2.90 18.07
C GLU A 120 -1.18 -2.05 18.03
N ARG A 121 -1.03 -0.74 18.04
CA ARG A 121 -2.16 0.18 17.93
C ARG A 121 -2.93 -0.05 16.62
N TRP A 122 -2.21 -0.23 15.51
CA TRP A 122 -2.85 -0.54 14.22
C TRP A 122 -3.61 -1.87 14.27
N LEU A 123 -3.02 -2.88 14.90
CA LEU A 123 -3.56 -4.24 14.89
C LEU A 123 -4.72 -4.46 15.85
N SER A 124 -4.85 -3.66 16.92
CA SER A 124 -5.76 -3.98 18.01
C SER A 124 -6.71 -2.84 18.42
N SER A 125 -6.46 -1.60 18.04
CA SER A 125 -7.29 -0.48 18.50
C SER A 125 -8.61 -0.38 17.75
N PRO A 126 -9.65 0.26 18.35
CA PRO A 126 -10.83 0.63 17.60
C PRO A 126 -10.48 1.50 16.39
N TRP A 127 -11.30 1.47 15.35
CA TRP A 127 -11.02 2.21 14.12
C TRP A 127 -10.87 3.72 14.37
N GLU A 128 -11.65 4.30 15.26
CA GLU A 128 -11.55 5.73 15.61
C GLU A 128 -10.14 6.12 16.06
N ASP A 129 -9.44 5.20 16.71
CA ASP A 129 -8.05 5.39 17.12
C ASP A 129 -7.07 5.01 16.00
N ALA A 130 -7.24 3.84 15.41
CA ALA A 130 -6.34 3.33 14.38
C ALA A 130 -6.27 4.25 13.15
N GLN A 131 -7.38 4.88 12.77
CA GLN A 131 -7.41 5.78 11.60
C GLN A 131 -6.48 6.98 11.73
N GLU A 132 -6.13 7.38 12.92
CA GLU A 132 -5.18 8.48 13.17
C GLU A 132 -3.76 8.14 12.68
N LEU A 133 -3.46 6.86 12.50
CA LEU A 133 -2.17 6.40 11.98
C LEU A 133 -2.06 6.52 10.46
N VAL A 134 -3.16 6.83 9.78
CA VAL A 134 -3.17 7.00 8.32
C VAL A 134 -2.67 8.41 7.99
N ALA A 135 -1.35 8.52 7.85
CA ALA A 135 -0.66 9.79 7.64
C ALA A 135 0.66 9.56 6.90
N PRO A 136 1.19 10.58 6.21
CA PRO A 136 2.49 10.48 5.57
C PRO A 136 3.60 10.21 6.60
N TYR A 137 4.52 9.31 6.24
CA TYR A 137 5.71 9.06 7.05
C TYR A 137 6.67 10.24 6.94
N PRO A 138 7.41 10.59 8.01
CA PRO A 138 8.35 11.72 7.94
C PRO A 138 9.40 11.52 6.84
N SER A 139 9.48 12.48 5.92
CA SER A 139 10.38 12.38 4.76
C SER A 139 11.86 12.37 5.16
N GLN A 140 12.21 13.00 6.26
CA GLN A 140 13.58 13.03 6.76
C GLN A 140 14.08 11.67 7.24
N LEU A 141 13.19 10.70 7.46
CA LEU A 141 13.54 9.33 7.84
C LEU A 141 13.67 8.39 6.64
N MET A 142 13.46 8.89 5.44
CA MET A 142 13.47 8.11 4.20
C MET A 142 14.59 8.54 3.28
N ASN A 143 14.97 7.64 2.37
CA ASN A 143 15.80 8.01 1.23
C ASN A 143 15.22 7.47 -0.07
N ILE A 144 15.75 8.00 -1.18
CA ILE A 144 15.36 7.63 -2.54
C ILE A 144 16.61 7.29 -3.35
N SER A 145 16.48 6.31 -4.20
CA SER A 145 17.55 5.94 -5.13
C SER A 145 17.06 5.67 -6.54
#